data_8bd2726f52aa3e663141bf50cc2c8fd8
#
_entry.id   8bd2726f52aa3e663141bf50cc2c8fd8
#
_cell.length_a   1.000
_cell.length_b   1.000
_cell.length_c   1.000
_cell.angle_alpha   90.00
_cell.angle_beta   90.00
_cell.angle_gamma   90.00
#
_symmetry.space_group_name_H-M   'P 1'
#
loop_
_entity.id
_entity.type
_entity.pdbx_description
1 polymer ?
#
loop_
_entity_poly.entity_id
_entity_poly.type
_entity_poly.pdbx_seq_one_letter_code
_entity_poly.pdbx_strand_id
1 'polypeptide(L)'
;SADIKRVLDKTDYKNIPKLGVLLDSEMSELNKMIDFSRPIYYAIEGPMIKGDTPSAIYSFVQVKSKEALIQKLSKDGFDFTNLQEIDYAEDGDFVLGVSDHIAIIISKQGEYEAEKLIMDAFSKLSGNLSGGSIAEILEEEGDIVMAVSVAPTYLNTNSGHDDLSKDKRKDIEELISGAYVQTVMKFEEGALFIESKNYFSDDLFNLMFFKEDKDATILNRLGSGEARLGVALNIDMKKMQTFANKYSSETMEEIANSMGDFGKIAFMTGGKDALATLFDGQLGAVSTGKSEQGDGFPDFNAYIGLTERGMGIAELGIMVDFNLQRGQLTTADDGAYFSTNSAYSNKSKKNNLILPNGCEKFGKSGISAFINFEDIDINEFDFQIAGGERLLKIVNSITLYYNNEGGRIVLKAKNGKENILEQTVDLVLKEFANELNSITI
;
A
#
# COMPACT_ATOMS: atom_id res chain seq x y z
N SER A 1 -10.60 9.61 -19.05
CA SER A 1 -10.85 10.10 -20.36
C SER A 1 -11.53 9.11 -21.29
N ALA A 2 -10.90 8.60 -22.36
CA ALA A 2 -11.47 7.53 -23.16
C ALA A 2 -11.78 6.30 -22.29
N ASP A 3 -10.97 6.03 -21.29
CA ASP A 3 -11.17 4.94 -20.35
C ASP A 3 -12.32 5.16 -19.40
N ILE A 4 -12.48 6.34 -18.84
CA ILE A 4 -13.66 6.67 -18.00
C ILE A 4 -14.93 6.51 -18.82
N LYS A 5 -14.95 7.04 -20.04
CA LYS A 5 -16.11 6.88 -20.92
C LYS A 5 -16.34 5.42 -21.29
N ARG A 6 -15.26 4.66 -21.63
CA ARG A 6 -15.33 3.23 -21.93
C ARG A 6 -15.87 2.44 -20.73
N VAL A 7 -15.41 2.75 -19.52
CA VAL A 7 -15.89 2.14 -18.28
C VAL A 7 -17.36 2.47 -18.07
N LEU A 8 -17.74 3.75 -18.16
CA LEU A 8 -19.12 4.17 -18.03
C LEU A 8 -20.02 3.55 -19.12
N ASP A 9 -19.58 3.49 -20.38
CA ASP A 9 -20.37 2.90 -21.48
C ASP A 9 -20.62 1.38 -21.31
N LYS A 10 -19.79 0.68 -20.55
CA LYS A 10 -19.95 -0.73 -20.21
C LYS A 10 -20.77 -0.97 -18.96
N THR A 11 -20.95 0.02 -18.12
CA THR A 11 -21.75 -0.09 -16.90
C THR A 11 -23.23 0.21 -17.21
N ASP A 12 -24.11 -0.29 -16.35
CA ASP A 12 -25.57 -0.09 -16.50
C ASP A 12 -26.05 1.29 -16.02
N TYR A 13 -25.16 2.28 -15.86
CA TYR A 13 -25.53 3.60 -15.32
C TYR A 13 -26.63 4.29 -16.14
N LYS A 14 -26.69 4.05 -17.45
CA LYS A 14 -27.73 4.59 -18.35
C LYS A 14 -29.13 4.12 -17.99
N ASN A 15 -29.23 2.97 -17.32
CA ASN A 15 -30.49 2.43 -16.84
C ASN A 15 -30.92 3.02 -15.49
N ILE A 16 -30.06 3.81 -14.82
CA ILE A 16 -30.39 4.52 -13.61
C ILE A 16 -31.10 5.82 -13.97
N PRO A 17 -32.40 5.97 -13.63
CA PRO A 17 -33.18 7.16 -14.00
C PRO A 17 -32.50 8.44 -13.54
N LYS A 18 -32.41 9.43 -14.43
CA LYS A 18 -31.77 10.75 -14.25
C LYS A 18 -30.22 10.73 -14.20
N LEU A 19 -29.56 9.68 -13.69
CA LEU A 19 -28.10 9.63 -13.56
C LEU A 19 -27.43 9.53 -14.94
N GLY A 20 -27.92 8.65 -15.82
CA GLY A 20 -27.37 8.47 -17.17
C GLY A 20 -27.42 9.77 -17.98
N VAL A 21 -28.55 10.45 -17.96
CA VAL A 21 -28.71 11.74 -18.69
C VAL A 21 -27.80 12.82 -18.13
N LEU A 22 -27.69 12.90 -16.80
CA LEU A 22 -26.84 13.89 -16.13
C LEU A 22 -25.37 13.64 -16.45
N LEU A 23 -24.89 12.42 -16.30
CA LEU A 23 -23.48 12.06 -16.56
C LEU A 23 -23.12 12.24 -18.05
N ASP A 24 -23.99 11.83 -18.98
CA ASP A 24 -23.74 12.02 -20.42
C ASP A 24 -23.67 13.51 -20.79
N SER A 25 -24.55 14.33 -20.20
CA SER A 25 -24.55 15.79 -20.42
C SER A 25 -23.30 16.45 -19.89
N GLU A 26 -22.96 16.22 -18.63
CA GLU A 26 -21.80 16.82 -17.96
C GLU A 26 -20.49 16.34 -18.61
N MET A 27 -20.34 15.04 -18.89
CA MET A 27 -19.16 14.52 -19.57
C MET A 27 -19.02 15.06 -21.00
N SER A 28 -20.11 15.24 -21.71
CA SER A 28 -20.09 15.86 -23.05
C SER A 28 -19.66 17.32 -23.03
N GLU A 29 -20.08 18.07 -22.01
CA GLU A 29 -19.64 19.46 -21.81
C GLU A 29 -18.17 19.51 -21.42
N LEU A 30 -17.76 18.74 -20.43
CA LEU A 30 -16.38 18.69 -19.96
C LEU A 30 -15.40 18.29 -21.08
N ASN A 31 -15.76 17.35 -21.94
CA ASN A 31 -14.94 16.94 -23.08
C ASN A 31 -14.68 18.05 -24.12
N LYS A 32 -15.49 19.12 -24.15
CA LYS A 32 -15.25 20.30 -25.00
C LYS A 32 -14.20 21.21 -24.43
N MET A 33 -14.06 21.22 -23.12
CA MET A 33 -13.22 22.16 -22.37
C MET A 33 -11.90 21.54 -21.93
N ILE A 34 -11.91 20.25 -21.56
CA ILE A 34 -10.79 19.50 -20.98
C ILE A 34 -10.34 18.40 -21.93
N ASP A 35 -9.04 18.25 -22.10
CA ASP A 35 -8.46 17.16 -22.86
C ASP A 35 -8.22 15.90 -22.03
N PHE A 36 -9.26 15.12 -21.85
CA PHE A 36 -9.16 13.85 -21.14
C PHE A 36 -8.38 12.75 -21.91
N SER A 37 -7.90 13.00 -23.12
CA SER A 37 -6.96 12.08 -23.77
C SER A 37 -5.55 12.19 -23.21
N ARG A 38 -5.29 13.22 -22.43
CA ARG A 38 -4.02 13.46 -21.73
C ARG A 38 -4.13 13.08 -20.27
N PRO A 39 -3.00 12.68 -19.64
CA PRO A 39 -2.99 12.39 -18.22
C PRO A 39 -3.34 13.63 -17.39
N ILE A 40 -3.97 13.38 -16.24
CA ILE A 40 -4.15 14.37 -15.17
C ILE A 40 -3.01 14.14 -14.18
N TYR A 41 -2.29 15.20 -13.85
CA TYR A 41 -1.22 15.14 -12.88
C TYR A 41 -1.67 15.72 -11.53
N TYR A 42 -1.19 15.10 -10.47
CA TYR A 42 -1.38 15.58 -9.12
C TYR A 42 -0.02 15.74 -8.46
N ALA A 43 0.15 16.83 -7.72
CA ALA A 43 1.30 17.03 -6.84
C ALA A 43 0.80 17.32 -5.44
N ILE A 44 1.38 16.67 -4.45
CA ILE A 44 1.05 16.86 -3.04
C ILE A 44 2.27 17.46 -2.37
N GLU A 45 2.10 18.62 -1.75
CA GLU A 45 3.13 19.32 -1.03
C GLU A 45 3.03 19.03 0.47
N GLY A 46 4.12 18.55 1.08
CA GLY A 46 4.26 18.42 2.54
C GLY A 46 4.85 19.66 3.18
N PRO A 47 4.92 19.73 4.51
CA PRO A 47 4.59 18.68 5.46
C PRO A 47 3.09 18.40 5.61
N MET A 48 2.76 17.20 6.06
CA MET A 48 1.37 16.89 6.46
C MET A 48 1.04 17.72 7.70
N ILE A 49 -0.04 18.49 7.64
CA ILE A 49 -0.54 19.29 8.75
C ILE A 49 -1.34 18.36 9.69
N LYS A 50 -1.51 18.77 10.94
CA LYS A 50 -2.24 18.05 12.00
C LYS A 50 -3.42 17.26 11.45
N GLY A 51 -3.40 15.93 11.58
CA GLY A 51 -4.47 15.04 11.11
C GLY A 51 -4.29 14.51 9.70
N ASP A 52 -3.04 14.33 9.24
CA ASP A 52 -2.68 13.75 7.93
C ASP A 52 -3.14 14.55 6.71
N THR A 53 -3.40 15.84 6.87
CA THR A 53 -3.79 16.72 5.76
C THR A 53 -2.56 17.37 5.14
N PRO A 54 -2.33 17.25 3.81
CA PRO A 54 -1.20 17.89 3.14
C PRO A 54 -1.32 19.42 3.17
N SER A 55 -0.17 20.10 3.12
CA SER A 55 -0.13 21.56 3.10
C SER A 55 -0.73 22.15 1.83
N ALA A 56 -0.56 21.48 0.69
CA ALA A 56 -1.24 21.80 -0.55
C ALA A 56 -1.39 20.58 -1.46
N ILE A 57 -2.44 20.58 -2.27
CA ILE A 57 -2.67 19.61 -3.35
C ILE A 57 -2.84 20.40 -4.64
N TYR A 58 -2.05 20.08 -5.64
CA TYR A 58 -2.12 20.66 -6.98
C TYR A 58 -2.66 19.62 -7.94
N SER A 59 -3.64 20.01 -8.76
CA SER A 59 -4.17 19.18 -9.85
C SER A 59 -3.95 19.92 -11.18
N PHE A 60 -3.34 19.26 -12.13
CA PHE A 60 -2.99 19.82 -13.43
C PHE A 60 -3.80 19.10 -14.52
N VAL A 61 -4.56 19.87 -15.30
CA VAL A 61 -5.47 19.35 -16.31
C VAL A 61 -5.22 20.06 -17.63
N GLN A 62 -5.12 19.31 -18.73
CA GLN A 62 -4.98 19.88 -20.07
C GLN A 62 -6.29 20.50 -20.53
N VAL A 63 -6.22 21.75 -21.01
CA VAL A 63 -7.38 22.55 -21.48
C VAL A 63 -7.46 22.50 -23.00
N LYS A 64 -8.66 22.22 -23.53
CA LYS A 64 -8.97 22.33 -24.97
C LYS A 64 -9.48 23.72 -25.35
N SER A 65 -10.26 24.33 -24.48
CA SER A 65 -10.80 25.66 -24.67
C SER A 65 -10.89 26.39 -23.34
N LYS A 66 -10.01 27.38 -23.16
CA LYS A 66 -9.95 28.29 -22.02
C LYS A 66 -11.27 29.05 -21.85
N GLU A 67 -11.75 29.61 -22.95
CA GLU A 67 -12.96 30.44 -22.93
C GLU A 67 -14.20 29.63 -22.52
N ALA A 68 -14.33 28.42 -23.06
CA ALA A 68 -15.44 27.53 -22.72
C ALA A 68 -15.41 27.12 -21.25
N LEU A 69 -14.21 26.83 -20.72
CA LEU A 69 -14.01 26.43 -19.32
C LEU A 69 -14.36 27.60 -18.38
N ILE A 70 -13.81 28.81 -18.64
CA ILE A 70 -14.10 30.00 -17.85
C ILE A 70 -15.60 30.32 -17.90
N GLN A 71 -16.20 30.26 -19.09
CA GLN A 71 -17.64 30.56 -19.24
C GLN A 71 -18.52 29.58 -18.44
N LYS A 72 -18.16 28.30 -18.43
CA LYS A 72 -18.90 27.28 -17.65
C LYS A 72 -18.75 27.56 -16.16
N LEU A 73 -17.53 27.74 -15.69
CA LEU A 73 -17.23 27.93 -14.27
C LEU A 73 -17.80 29.27 -13.75
N SER A 74 -17.80 30.34 -14.59
CA SER A 74 -18.44 31.59 -14.22
C SER A 74 -19.96 31.46 -14.06
N LYS A 75 -20.60 30.60 -14.85
CA LYS A 75 -22.04 30.29 -14.66
C LYS A 75 -22.27 29.49 -13.36
N ASP A 76 -21.28 28.73 -12.94
CA ASP A 76 -21.33 27.97 -11.71
C ASP A 76 -20.92 28.77 -10.46
N GLY A 77 -20.63 30.09 -10.66
CA GLY A 77 -20.43 31.06 -9.57
C GLY A 77 -18.96 31.45 -9.31
N PHE A 78 -18.02 31.04 -10.16
CA PHE A 78 -16.64 31.47 -10.03
C PHE A 78 -16.40 32.84 -10.63
N ASP A 79 -15.82 33.78 -9.86
CA ASP A 79 -15.42 35.10 -10.30
C ASP A 79 -13.96 35.10 -10.73
N PHE A 80 -13.71 35.23 -12.05
CA PHE A 80 -12.37 35.20 -12.61
C PHE A 80 -11.75 36.60 -12.68
N THR A 81 -10.48 36.68 -12.23
CA THR A 81 -9.62 37.85 -12.40
C THR A 81 -8.52 37.50 -13.39
N ASN A 82 -8.28 38.39 -14.35
CA ASN A 82 -7.19 38.20 -15.31
C ASN A 82 -5.86 38.68 -14.74
N LEU A 83 -4.86 37.81 -14.82
CA LEU A 83 -3.48 38.03 -14.40
C LEU A 83 -2.53 37.66 -15.54
N GLN A 84 -2.23 38.60 -16.42
CA GLN A 84 -1.47 38.41 -17.66
C GLN A 84 -2.16 37.42 -18.60
N GLU A 85 -1.59 36.23 -18.79
CA GLU A 85 -2.13 35.17 -19.66
C GLU A 85 -2.97 34.13 -18.89
N ILE A 86 -3.10 34.32 -17.57
CA ILE A 86 -3.80 33.37 -16.66
C ILE A 86 -5.05 34.06 -16.14
N ASP A 87 -6.20 33.42 -16.24
CA ASP A 87 -7.37 33.78 -15.50
C ASP A 87 -7.48 32.95 -14.25
N TYR A 88 -7.64 33.57 -13.08
CA TYR A 88 -7.75 32.83 -11.83
C TYR A 88 -9.00 33.20 -11.04
N ALA A 89 -9.49 32.26 -10.26
CA ALA A 89 -10.59 32.43 -9.33
C ALA A 89 -10.25 31.75 -7.99
N GLU A 90 -10.85 32.27 -6.93
CA GLU A 90 -10.73 31.74 -5.57
C GLU A 90 -12.11 31.34 -5.05
N ASP A 91 -12.22 30.16 -4.46
CA ASP A 91 -13.47 29.70 -3.82
C ASP A 91 -13.12 28.89 -2.57
N GLY A 92 -13.26 29.52 -1.40
CA GLY A 92 -12.92 28.92 -0.12
C GLY A 92 -11.45 28.52 -0.03
N ASP A 93 -11.20 27.21 0.14
CA ASP A 93 -9.85 26.65 0.25
C ASP A 93 -9.22 26.30 -1.12
N PHE A 94 -9.89 26.66 -2.22
CA PHE A 94 -9.45 26.33 -3.56
C PHE A 94 -9.08 27.57 -4.35
N VAL A 95 -7.98 27.48 -5.08
CA VAL A 95 -7.58 28.47 -6.08
C VAL A 95 -7.48 27.76 -7.42
N LEU A 96 -8.12 28.31 -8.43
CA LEU A 96 -8.11 27.81 -9.79
C LEU A 96 -7.43 28.82 -10.71
N GLY A 97 -6.42 28.37 -11.47
CA GLY A 97 -5.81 29.17 -12.54
C GLY A 97 -5.99 28.47 -13.88
N VAL A 98 -6.34 29.22 -14.91
CA VAL A 98 -6.57 28.70 -16.27
C VAL A 98 -5.76 29.49 -17.27
N SER A 99 -4.88 28.79 -18.02
CA SER A 99 -4.21 29.30 -19.22
C SER A 99 -4.77 28.66 -20.48
N ASP A 100 -4.27 29.02 -21.65
CA ASP A 100 -4.72 28.45 -22.92
C ASP A 100 -4.56 26.93 -23.05
N HIS A 101 -3.61 26.34 -22.26
CA HIS A 101 -3.24 24.94 -22.41
C HIS A 101 -3.44 24.10 -21.15
N ILE A 102 -3.47 24.74 -19.98
CA ILE A 102 -3.51 24.03 -18.73
C ILE A 102 -4.37 24.78 -17.70
N ALA A 103 -5.13 24.03 -16.92
CA ALA A 103 -5.76 24.50 -15.71
C ALA A 103 -5.06 23.88 -14.49
N ILE A 104 -4.84 24.68 -13.46
CA ILE A 104 -4.28 24.26 -12.18
C ILE A 104 -5.31 24.50 -11.10
N ILE A 105 -5.69 23.48 -10.38
CA ILE A 105 -6.53 23.57 -9.19
C ILE A 105 -5.63 23.34 -7.99
N ILE A 106 -5.63 24.28 -7.06
CA ILE A 106 -4.82 24.20 -5.84
C ILE A 106 -5.77 24.18 -4.65
N SER A 107 -5.71 23.12 -3.84
CA SER A 107 -6.30 23.10 -2.51
C SER A 107 -5.18 23.33 -1.52
N LYS A 108 -5.25 24.41 -0.73
CA LYS A 108 -4.21 24.76 0.23
C LYS A 108 -4.82 25.13 1.57
N GLN A 109 -4.19 24.65 2.63
CA GLN A 109 -4.59 24.98 4.00
C GLN A 109 -3.75 26.14 4.56
N GLY A 110 -4.40 26.99 5.35
CA GLY A 110 -3.76 28.14 6.00
C GLY A 110 -3.94 29.43 5.22
N GLU A 111 -3.28 30.50 5.68
CA GLU A 111 -3.32 31.81 5.02
C GLU A 111 -2.41 31.83 3.79
N TYR A 112 -2.90 32.32 2.67
CA TYR A 112 -2.15 32.48 1.42
C TYR A 112 -2.69 33.64 0.59
N GLU A 113 -1.84 34.14 -0.32
CA GLU A 113 -2.23 35.10 -1.36
C GLU A 113 -2.49 34.32 -2.65
N ALA A 114 -3.75 34.24 -3.10
CA ALA A 114 -4.17 33.42 -4.25
C ALA A 114 -3.41 33.77 -5.53
N GLU A 115 -3.24 35.08 -5.83
CA GLU A 115 -2.47 35.56 -6.97
C GLU A 115 -1.04 35.02 -6.96
N LYS A 116 -0.34 35.19 -5.85
CA LYS A 116 1.03 34.72 -5.70
C LYS A 116 1.13 33.20 -5.84
N LEU A 117 0.21 32.46 -5.21
CA LEU A 117 0.15 31.00 -5.25
C LEU A 117 0.03 30.49 -6.70
N ILE A 118 -0.89 31.10 -7.48
CA ILE A 118 -1.09 30.75 -8.89
C ILE A 118 0.12 31.09 -9.73
N MET A 119 0.68 32.30 -9.58
CA MET A 119 1.87 32.71 -10.32
C MET A 119 3.06 31.79 -10.06
N ASP A 120 3.28 31.43 -8.79
CA ASP A 120 4.34 30.48 -8.41
C ASP A 120 4.11 29.09 -9.03
N ALA A 121 2.87 28.60 -9.04
CA ALA A 121 2.53 27.31 -9.63
C ALA A 121 2.78 27.31 -11.15
N PHE A 122 2.32 28.33 -11.88
CA PHE A 122 2.54 28.43 -13.32
C PHE A 122 4.03 28.68 -13.68
N SER A 123 4.76 29.42 -12.87
CA SER A 123 6.20 29.63 -13.10
C SER A 123 7.01 28.35 -12.96
N LYS A 124 6.62 27.47 -12.04
CA LYS A 124 7.26 26.17 -11.83
C LYS A 124 6.98 25.18 -12.95
N LEU A 125 5.88 25.33 -13.72
CA LEU A 125 5.63 24.50 -14.91
C LEU A 125 6.64 24.69 -16.03
N SER A 126 7.31 25.83 -16.09
CA SER A 126 8.39 26.09 -17.04
C SER A 126 9.72 25.41 -16.60
N GLY A 127 9.79 24.99 -15.35
CA GLY A 127 10.88 24.21 -14.81
C GLY A 127 10.83 22.79 -15.38
N ASN A 128 11.86 22.45 -16.13
CA ASN A 128 11.94 21.22 -16.88
C ASN A 128 12.07 20.02 -15.92
N LEU A 129 11.03 19.22 -15.74
CA LEU A 129 11.13 17.88 -15.14
C LEU A 129 11.90 16.93 -16.08
N SER A 130 12.11 17.34 -17.36
CA SER A 130 12.84 16.55 -18.34
C SER A 130 14.32 16.44 -17.91
N GLY A 131 14.71 15.23 -17.54
CA GLY A 131 16.09 14.88 -17.15
C GLY A 131 16.33 14.58 -15.67
N GLY A 132 15.28 14.62 -14.83
CA GLY A 132 15.36 14.12 -13.44
C GLY A 132 14.75 12.72 -13.31
N SER A 133 15.14 12.00 -12.28
CA SER A 133 14.59 10.68 -11.95
C SER A 133 13.05 10.63 -11.87
N ILE A 134 12.42 11.73 -11.47
CA ILE A 134 10.94 11.84 -11.40
C ILE A 134 10.31 11.82 -12.79
N ALA A 135 10.93 12.41 -13.81
CA ALA A 135 10.40 12.39 -15.17
C ALA A 135 10.35 10.95 -15.71
N GLU A 136 11.45 10.22 -15.56
CA GLU A 136 11.53 8.80 -15.95
C GLU A 136 10.49 7.95 -15.20
N ILE A 137 10.27 8.25 -13.90
CA ILE A 137 9.28 7.58 -13.07
C ILE A 137 7.85 7.80 -13.61
N LEU A 138 7.52 9.02 -14.05
CA LEU A 138 6.18 9.39 -14.51
C LEU A 138 5.91 9.00 -15.99
N GLU A 139 6.95 8.64 -16.75
CA GLU A 139 6.84 8.14 -18.14
C GLU A 139 6.43 6.65 -18.22
N GLU A 140 6.42 5.93 -17.09
CA GLU A 140 6.03 4.52 -17.05
C GLU A 140 4.57 4.33 -17.50
N GLU A 141 4.30 3.28 -18.27
CA GLU A 141 2.95 2.97 -18.73
C GLU A 141 2.08 2.40 -17.60
N GLY A 142 0.99 3.08 -17.29
CA GLY A 142 0.02 2.65 -16.28
C GLY A 142 -1.24 3.52 -16.31
N ASP A 143 -2.31 3.03 -15.71
CA ASP A 143 -3.55 3.82 -15.55
C ASP A 143 -3.37 4.92 -14.50
N ILE A 144 -2.60 4.62 -13.44
CA ILE A 144 -2.16 5.57 -12.41
C ILE A 144 -0.67 5.35 -12.17
N VAL A 145 0.12 6.42 -12.28
CA VAL A 145 1.53 6.41 -11.95
C VAL A 145 1.78 7.45 -10.87
N MET A 146 2.44 7.05 -9.81
CA MET A 146 2.76 7.91 -8.66
C MET A 146 4.27 7.87 -8.37
N ALA A 147 4.81 9.00 -7.99
CA ALA A 147 6.14 9.12 -7.41
C ALA A 147 6.00 9.75 -6.01
N VAL A 148 6.47 9.06 -4.99
CA VAL A 148 6.40 9.52 -3.60
C VAL A 148 7.82 9.72 -3.08
N SER A 149 8.14 10.93 -2.62
CA SER A 149 9.40 11.20 -1.93
C SER A 149 9.38 10.57 -0.55
N VAL A 150 10.43 9.82 -0.21
CA VAL A 150 10.54 9.13 1.08
C VAL A 150 10.77 10.11 2.22
N ALA A 151 11.59 11.15 2.02
CA ALA A 151 11.99 12.09 3.07
C ALA A 151 10.79 12.83 3.71
N PRO A 152 9.91 13.52 2.96
CA PRO A 152 8.75 14.15 3.57
C PRO A 152 7.81 13.17 4.26
N THR A 153 7.59 12.00 3.65
CA THR A 153 6.71 10.97 4.21
C THR A 153 7.25 10.46 5.54
N TYR A 154 8.54 10.10 5.58
CA TYR A 154 9.19 9.61 6.80
C TYR A 154 9.18 10.64 7.93
N LEU A 155 9.55 11.89 7.63
CA LEU A 155 9.68 12.95 8.63
C LEU A 155 8.33 13.39 9.23
N ASN A 156 7.22 13.19 8.50
CA ASN A 156 5.90 13.62 8.92
C ASN A 156 5.08 12.53 9.62
N THR A 157 5.34 11.24 9.32
CA THR A 157 4.54 10.13 9.86
C THR A 157 5.02 9.62 11.21
N ASN A 158 6.26 9.90 11.60
CA ASN A 158 6.82 9.37 12.83
C ASN A 158 6.78 10.38 13.98
N SER A 159 5.74 10.31 14.79
CA SER A 159 5.66 11.00 16.09
C SER A 159 6.76 10.58 17.10
N GLY A 160 7.48 9.47 16.83
CA GLY A 160 8.62 9.00 17.61
C GLY A 160 9.95 9.69 17.30
N HIS A 161 9.97 10.70 16.41
CA HIS A 161 11.19 11.45 16.09
C HIS A 161 11.63 12.44 17.17
N ASP A 162 10.75 12.76 18.11
CA ASP A 162 11.09 13.65 19.23
C ASP A 162 12.18 13.06 20.12
N ASP A 163 12.36 11.73 20.11
CA ASP A 163 13.36 11.01 20.90
C ASP A 163 14.72 10.84 20.16
N LEU A 164 14.78 11.14 18.86
CA LEU A 164 16.02 11.08 18.12
C LEU A 164 16.88 12.33 18.36
N SER A 165 18.17 12.11 18.63
CA SER A 165 19.14 13.22 18.68
C SER A 165 19.16 13.98 17.34
N LYS A 166 19.44 15.30 17.39
CA LYS A 166 19.50 16.14 16.20
C LYS A 166 20.48 15.61 15.13
N ASP A 167 21.59 15.03 15.56
CA ASP A 167 22.59 14.47 14.67
C ASP A 167 22.07 13.22 13.94
N LYS A 168 21.43 12.30 14.66
CA LYS A 168 20.79 11.11 14.05
C LYS A 168 19.69 11.49 13.07
N ARG A 169 18.87 12.47 13.41
CA ARG A 169 17.83 12.98 12.52
C ARG A 169 18.43 13.52 11.22
N LYS A 170 19.48 14.30 11.31
CA LYS A 170 20.19 14.83 10.15
C LYS A 170 20.80 13.70 9.29
N ASP A 171 21.42 12.72 9.91
CA ASP A 171 21.99 11.55 9.19
C ASP A 171 20.87 10.77 8.44
N ILE A 172 19.69 10.63 9.03
CA ILE A 172 18.55 9.99 8.37
C ILE A 172 18.05 10.86 7.20
N GLU A 173 17.89 12.17 7.43
CA GLU A 173 17.46 13.11 6.38
C GLU A 173 18.41 13.09 5.18
N GLU A 174 19.73 13.07 5.42
CA GLU A 174 20.74 12.95 4.35
C GLU A 174 20.65 11.60 3.64
N LEU A 175 20.44 10.50 4.37
CA LEU A 175 20.34 9.14 3.82
C LEU A 175 19.15 8.97 2.88
N ILE A 176 17.98 9.53 3.25
CA ILE A 176 16.74 9.40 2.49
C ILE A 176 16.52 10.55 1.51
N SER A 177 17.43 11.53 1.47
CA SER A 177 17.37 12.66 0.54
C SER A 177 17.44 12.17 -0.91
N GLY A 178 16.47 12.60 -1.73
CA GLY A 178 16.36 12.17 -3.12
C GLY A 178 15.89 10.73 -3.33
N ALA A 179 15.48 10.04 -2.28
CA ALA A 179 14.87 8.73 -2.39
C ALA A 179 13.38 8.85 -2.76
N TYR A 180 12.96 8.03 -3.74
CA TYR A 180 11.58 7.97 -4.23
C TYR A 180 11.11 6.54 -4.32
N VAL A 181 9.80 6.38 -4.13
CA VAL A 181 9.07 5.15 -4.45
C VAL A 181 8.13 5.45 -5.61
N GLN A 182 8.32 4.76 -6.71
CA GLN A 182 7.34 4.72 -7.80
C GLN A 182 6.25 3.72 -7.47
N THR A 183 5.02 4.03 -7.82
CA THR A 183 3.91 3.08 -7.82
C THR A 183 3.14 3.21 -9.12
N VAL A 184 2.95 2.08 -9.79
CA VAL A 184 2.19 1.96 -11.04
C VAL A 184 0.99 1.07 -10.79
N MET A 185 -0.20 1.56 -11.12
CA MET A 185 -1.44 0.79 -11.04
C MET A 185 -1.97 0.52 -12.44
N LYS A 186 -2.38 -0.73 -12.70
CA LYS A 186 -2.96 -1.17 -13.97
C LYS A 186 -4.25 -1.92 -13.70
N PHE A 187 -5.36 -1.42 -14.25
CA PHE A 187 -6.67 -2.07 -14.18
C PHE A 187 -6.87 -2.93 -15.40
N GLU A 188 -6.72 -4.24 -15.23
CA GLU A 188 -6.81 -5.20 -16.32
C GLU A 188 -8.07 -6.07 -16.22
N GLU A 189 -8.28 -6.93 -17.21
CA GLU A 189 -9.34 -7.93 -17.17
C GLU A 189 -9.07 -8.89 -16.00
N GLY A 190 -10.01 -8.95 -15.07
CA GLY A 190 -9.96 -9.82 -13.89
C GLY A 190 -8.90 -9.47 -12.85
N ALA A 191 -8.15 -8.36 -12.98
CA ALA A 191 -7.13 -8.03 -11.98
C ALA A 191 -6.79 -6.53 -11.90
N LEU A 192 -6.40 -6.09 -10.69
CA LEU A 192 -5.66 -4.85 -10.44
C LEU A 192 -4.23 -5.21 -10.06
N PHE A 193 -3.29 -4.66 -10.79
CA PHE A 193 -1.86 -4.73 -10.48
C PHE A 193 -1.40 -3.42 -9.87
N ILE A 194 -0.71 -3.49 -8.75
CA ILE A 194 -0.03 -2.37 -8.11
C ILE A 194 1.43 -2.77 -8.00
N GLU A 195 2.29 -2.14 -8.79
CA GLU A 195 3.72 -2.40 -8.82
C GLU A 195 4.45 -1.22 -8.21
N SER A 196 5.39 -1.48 -7.31
CA SER A 196 6.26 -0.46 -6.74
C SER A 196 7.71 -0.72 -7.07
N LYS A 197 8.48 0.35 -7.28
CA LYS A 197 9.91 0.31 -7.50
C LYS A 197 10.59 1.38 -6.64
N ASN A 198 11.66 0.99 -5.99
CA ASN A 198 12.43 1.87 -5.12
C ASN A 198 13.58 2.53 -5.91
N TYR A 199 13.64 3.85 -5.85
CA TYR A 199 14.73 4.66 -6.41
C TYR A 199 15.52 5.24 -5.25
N PHE A 200 16.43 4.43 -4.73
CA PHE A 200 17.22 4.72 -3.55
C PHE A 200 18.68 4.87 -3.92
N SER A 201 19.45 5.60 -3.12
CA SER A 201 20.90 5.63 -3.21
C SER A 201 21.51 4.26 -2.86
N ASP A 202 22.73 4.00 -3.31
CA ASP A 202 23.47 2.78 -2.96
C ASP A 202 23.61 2.62 -1.44
N ASP A 203 23.81 3.73 -0.71
CA ASP A 203 23.89 3.71 0.75
C ASP A 203 22.61 3.24 1.40
N LEU A 204 21.45 3.71 0.91
CA LEU A 204 20.15 3.27 1.41
C LEU A 204 19.86 1.83 1.02
N PHE A 205 20.17 1.40 -0.23
CA PHE A 205 20.02 0.00 -0.63
C PHE A 205 20.87 -0.95 0.20
N ASN A 206 22.09 -0.55 0.55
CA ASN A 206 22.98 -1.36 1.38
C ASN A 206 22.43 -1.58 2.80
N LEU A 207 21.56 -0.71 3.27
CA LEU A 207 20.89 -0.82 4.57
C LEU A 207 19.59 -1.62 4.53
N MET A 208 19.06 -1.87 3.32
CA MET A 208 17.85 -2.68 3.18
C MET A 208 18.14 -4.13 3.58
N PHE A 209 17.25 -4.71 4.34
CA PHE A 209 17.46 -5.99 4.99
C PHE A 209 16.51 -7.10 4.52
N PHE A 210 15.70 -6.88 3.50
CA PHE A 210 14.92 -7.95 2.89
C PHE A 210 15.82 -8.86 2.06
N LYS A 211 15.59 -10.17 2.18
CA LYS A 211 16.39 -11.21 1.55
C LYS A 211 15.49 -12.06 0.65
N GLU A 212 15.97 -12.39 -0.54
CA GLU A 212 15.30 -13.37 -1.38
C GLU A 212 15.70 -14.79 -0.98
N ASP A 213 14.75 -15.70 -0.93
CA ASP A 213 14.95 -17.14 -0.82
C ASP A 213 14.39 -17.83 -2.07
N LYS A 214 15.25 -18.08 -3.06
CA LYS A 214 14.85 -18.66 -4.36
C LYS A 214 14.20 -20.03 -4.21
N ASP A 215 14.56 -20.78 -3.19
CA ASP A 215 14.11 -22.15 -2.97
C ASP A 215 12.84 -22.19 -2.11
N ALA A 216 12.41 -21.04 -1.57
CA ALA A 216 11.26 -20.92 -0.67
C ALA A 216 11.29 -21.94 0.47
N THR A 217 12.46 -22.06 1.11
CA THR A 217 12.72 -23.10 2.12
C THR A 217 11.74 -23.09 3.27
N ILE A 218 11.18 -21.90 3.56
CA ILE A 218 10.14 -21.71 4.58
C ILE A 218 8.89 -22.55 4.33
N LEU A 219 8.53 -22.84 3.06
CA LEU A 219 7.35 -23.62 2.74
C LEU A 219 7.42 -25.04 3.33
N ASN A 220 8.63 -25.60 3.46
CA ASN A 220 8.85 -26.90 4.07
C ASN A 220 8.56 -26.92 5.59
N ARG A 221 8.28 -25.75 6.16
CA ARG A 221 8.08 -25.49 7.59
C ARG A 221 6.65 -25.13 7.96
N LEU A 222 5.78 -24.87 6.97
CA LEU A 222 4.44 -24.34 7.17
C LEU A 222 3.34 -25.41 7.09
N GLY A 223 3.71 -26.69 7.10
CA GLY A 223 2.73 -27.78 7.15
C GLY A 223 2.26 -28.26 5.79
N SER A 224 1.01 -28.76 5.75
CA SER A 224 0.43 -29.37 4.56
C SER A 224 -1.04 -28.99 4.41
N GLY A 225 -1.56 -29.16 3.21
CA GLY A 225 -2.95 -28.84 2.87
C GLY A 225 -3.08 -27.60 1.99
N GLU A 226 -4.31 -27.24 1.65
CA GLU A 226 -4.60 -26.06 0.82
C GLU A 226 -4.53 -24.80 1.66
N ALA A 227 -3.56 -23.94 1.36
CA ALA A 227 -3.40 -22.68 2.05
C ALA A 227 -4.41 -21.63 1.58
N ARG A 228 -5.04 -20.93 2.52
CA ARG A 228 -6.03 -19.88 2.23
C ARG A 228 -5.52 -18.48 2.54
N LEU A 229 -4.71 -18.38 3.57
CA LEU A 229 -4.05 -17.17 4.00
C LEU A 229 -2.60 -17.51 4.31
N GLY A 230 -1.69 -16.62 3.96
CA GLY A 230 -0.29 -16.81 4.31
C GLY A 230 0.47 -15.50 4.39
N VAL A 231 1.45 -15.46 5.28
CA VAL A 231 2.48 -14.43 5.35
C VAL A 231 3.84 -15.10 5.54
N ALA A 232 4.85 -14.60 4.84
CA ALA A 232 6.23 -15.05 5.02
C ALA A 232 7.17 -13.85 4.90
N LEU A 233 8.21 -13.87 5.74
CA LEU A 233 9.26 -12.87 5.80
C LEU A 233 10.60 -13.58 5.65
N ASN A 234 11.48 -12.99 4.84
CA ASN A 234 12.88 -13.38 4.72
C ASN A 234 13.73 -12.14 4.98
N ILE A 235 14.44 -12.10 6.09
CA ILE A 235 15.18 -10.94 6.58
C ILE A 235 16.66 -11.30 6.74
N ASP A 236 17.55 -10.44 6.26
CA ASP A 236 18.95 -10.46 6.66
C ASP A 236 19.09 -9.84 8.05
N MET A 237 19.11 -10.69 9.06
CA MET A 237 19.13 -10.25 10.46
C MET A 237 20.37 -9.42 10.80
N LYS A 238 21.51 -9.64 10.13
CA LYS A 238 22.73 -8.86 10.35
C LYS A 238 22.58 -7.44 9.81
N LYS A 239 22.01 -7.29 8.60
CA LYS A 239 21.71 -5.96 8.03
C LYS A 239 20.67 -5.24 8.86
N MET A 240 19.58 -5.92 9.25
CA MET A 240 18.55 -5.36 10.12
C MET A 240 19.13 -4.86 11.44
N GLN A 241 19.98 -5.64 12.06
CA GLN A 241 20.66 -5.28 13.30
C GLN A 241 21.59 -4.07 13.10
N THR A 242 22.33 -4.02 11.98
CA THR A 242 23.21 -2.89 11.64
C THR A 242 22.38 -1.60 11.49
N PHE A 243 21.27 -1.68 10.78
CA PHE A 243 20.33 -0.57 10.61
C PHE A 243 19.78 -0.10 11.96
N ALA A 244 19.27 -1.03 12.77
CA ALA A 244 18.70 -0.73 14.07
C ALA A 244 19.72 -0.11 15.03
N ASN A 245 20.94 -0.64 15.10
CA ASN A 245 21.99 -0.10 15.95
C ASN A 245 22.40 1.33 15.56
N LYS A 246 22.35 1.64 14.26
CA LYS A 246 22.73 2.96 13.75
C LYS A 246 21.62 4.00 13.95
N TYR A 247 20.39 3.63 13.65
CA TYR A 247 19.29 4.59 13.53
C TYR A 247 18.20 4.45 14.59
N SER A 248 18.11 3.31 15.28
CA SER A 248 16.97 3.00 16.17
C SER A 248 17.37 2.12 17.36
N SER A 249 18.47 2.47 18.06
CA SER A 249 18.99 1.62 19.16
C SER A 249 17.97 1.41 20.30
N GLU A 250 17.08 2.37 20.55
CA GLU A 250 16.03 2.27 21.56
C GLU A 250 14.91 1.32 21.16
N THR A 251 14.54 1.33 19.88
CA THR A 251 13.53 0.41 19.32
C THR A 251 13.90 -1.06 19.49
N MET A 252 15.18 -1.41 19.50
CA MET A 252 15.62 -2.79 19.69
C MET A 252 15.39 -3.30 21.12
N GLU A 253 15.54 -2.42 22.10
CA GLU A 253 15.21 -2.75 23.49
C GLU A 253 13.70 -2.89 23.70
N GLU A 254 12.91 -2.03 23.06
CA GLU A 254 11.45 -2.12 23.08
C GLU A 254 10.95 -3.39 22.41
N ILE A 255 11.50 -3.76 21.26
CA ILE A 255 11.20 -5.03 20.59
C ILE A 255 11.54 -6.21 21.50
N ALA A 256 12.72 -6.21 22.11
CA ALA A 256 13.11 -7.25 23.05
C ALA A 256 12.17 -7.31 24.26
N ASN A 257 11.76 -6.18 24.79
CA ASN A 257 10.82 -6.12 25.91
C ASN A 257 9.41 -6.61 25.51
N SER A 258 8.96 -6.32 24.29
CA SER A 258 7.67 -6.80 23.78
C SER A 258 7.61 -8.31 23.57
N MET A 259 8.76 -8.96 23.41
CA MET A 259 8.91 -10.42 23.33
C MET A 259 8.90 -11.11 24.72
N GLY A 260 8.59 -10.38 25.78
CA GLY A 260 8.51 -10.94 27.12
C GLY A 260 9.86 -11.40 27.68
N ASP A 261 9.84 -12.45 28.49
CA ASP A 261 11.05 -12.96 29.13
C ASP A 261 12.07 -13.53 28.16
N PHE A 262 11.63 -14.11 27.04
CA PHE A 262 12.50 -14.54 25.95
C PHE A 262 13.32 -13.38 25.38
N GLY A 263 12.65 -12.28 25.04
CA GLY A 263 13.33 -11.09 24.53
C GLY A 263 14.29 -10.45 25.54
N LYS A 264 13.91 -10.39 26.82
CA LYS A 264 14.77 -9.88 27.89
C LYS A 264 16.04 -10.72 28.06
N ILE A 265 15.90 -12.06 28.09
CA ILE A 265 17.05 -12.96 28.19
C ILE A 265 17.92 -12.84 26.93
N ALA A 266 17.31 -12.76 25.77
CA ALA A 266 17.99 -12.49 24.54
C ALA A 266 18.86 -11.23 24.60
N PHE A 267 18.26 -10.13 25.04
CA PHE A 267 18.93 -8.85 25.17
C PHE A 267 20.03 -8.89 26.25
N MET A 268 19.76 -9.50 27.41
CA MET A 268 20.76 -9.68 28.47
C MET A 268 21.97 -10.50 28.03
N THR A 269 21.78 -11.49 27.14
CA THR A 269 22.85 -12.39 26.69
C THR A 269 23.53 -11.94 25.41
N GLY A 270 22.84 -11.24 24.53
CA GLY A 270 23.31 -10.80 23.21
C GLY A 270 23.54 -9.30 23.09
N GLY A 271 23.05 -8.52 24.06
CA GLY A 271 23.11 -7.07 23.98
C GLY A 271 22.41 -6.54 22.73
N LYS A 272 23.03 -5.53 22.10
CA LYS A 272 22.50 -4.92 20.87
C LYS A 272 22.40 -5.89 19.69
N ASP A 273 23.10 -7.01 19.70
CA ASP A 273 23.10 -7.99 18.62
C ASP A 273 22.17 -9.20 18.92
N ALA A 274 21.34 -9.09 19.95
CA ALA A 274 20.48 -10.16 20.43
C ALA A 274 19.64 -10.79 19.31
N LEU A 275 18.93 -9.97 18.53
CA LEU A 275 18.03 -10.48 17.50
C LEU A 275 18.78 -11.22 16.38
N ALA A 276 19.89 -10.68 15.90
CA ALA A 276 20.69 -11.30 14.86
C ALA A 276 21.39 -12.59 15.34
N THR A 277 21.57 -12.77 16.65
CA THR A 277 22.16 -13.99 17.22
C THR A 277 21.12 -15.07 17.53
N LEU A 278 19.84 -14.73 17.57
CA LEU A 278 18.75 -15.65 17.91
C LEU A 278 17.96 -16.13 16.71
N PHE A 279 17.70 -15.23 15.77
CA PHE A 279 16.86 -15.51 14.63
C PHE A 279 17.69 -15.66 13.35
N ASP A 280 17.29 -16.59 12.48
CA ASP A 280 17.90 -16.76 11.15
C ASP A 280 17.33 -15.82 10.09
N GLY A 281 16.21 -15.16 10.42
CA GLY A 281 15.52 -14.20 9.58
C GLY A 281 14.34 -14.79 8.78
N GLN A 282 14.03 -16.08 8.95
CA GLN A 282 12.82 -16.65 8.35
C GLN A 282 11.66 -16.65 9.36
N LEU A 283 10.53 -16.12 8.94
CA LEU A 283 9.28 -16.16 9.68
C LEU A 283 8.13 -16.39 8.72
N GLY A 284 7.20 -17.25 9.07
CA GLY A 284 6.02 -17.48 8.25
C GLY A 284 4.86 -18.05 9.01
N ALA A 285 3.68 -17.82 8.45
CA ALA A 285 2.43 -18.36 8.96
C ALA A 285 1.46 -18.62 7.83
N VAL A 286 0.68 -19.69 7.96
CA VAL A 286 -0.38 -20.03 7.01
C VAL A 286 -1.62 -20.55 7.73
N SER A 287 -2.77 -20.28 7.15
CA SER A 287 -4.02 -20.95 7.48
C SER A 287 -4.40 -21.92 6.37
N THR A 288 -4.72 -23.18 6.73
CA THR A 288 -4.96 -24.28 5.79
C THR A 288 -6.41 -24.80 5.80
N GLY A 289 -7.38 -24.02 6.25
CA GLY A 289 -8.79 -24.39 6.17
C GLY A 289 -9.51 -24.40 7.51
N LYS A 290 -10.72 -24.97 7.56
CA LYS A 290 -11.50 -25.04 8.81
C LYS A 290 -10.90 -26.10 9.73
N SER A 291 -10.87 -25.77 11.02
CA SER A 291 -10.42 -26.70 12.04
C SER A 291 -11.23 -28.01 12.01
N GLU A 292 -10.52 -29.13 12.03
CA GLU A 292 -11.15 -30.46 12.21
C GLU A 292 -11.85 -30.59 13.57
N GLN A 293 -11.57 -29.68 14.52
CA GLN A 293 -12.17 -29.66 15.85
C GLN A 293 -13.59 -29.06 15.86
N GLY A 294 -14.07 -28.54 14.74
CA GLY A 294 -15.45 -28.08 14.58
C GLY A 294 -15.81 -26.80 15.34
N ASP A 295 -14.82 -26.08 15.85
CA ASP A 295 -15.00 -24.85 16.63
C ASP A 295 -15.07 -23.56 15.78
N GLY A 296 -15.07 -23.72 14.46
CA GLY A 296 -15.18 -22.59 13.50
C GLY A 296 -13.88 -21.85 13.22
N PHE A 297 -12.81 -22.11 13.97
CA PHE A 297 -11.50 -21.47 13.71
C PHE A 297 -10.72 -22.23 12.65
N PRO A 298 -9.98 -21.52 11.77
CA PRO A 298 -9.14 -22.17 10.78
C PRO A 298 -7.91 -22.84 11.44
N ASP A 299 -7.44 -23.92 10.83
CA ASP A 299 -6.13 -24.47 11.17
C ASP A 299 -5.04 -23.48 10.81
N PHE A 300 -4.11 -23.26 11.74
CA PHE A 300 -3.05 -22.28 11.63
C PHE A 300 -1.70 -22.91 11.95
N ASN A 301 -0.72 -22.68 11.09
CA ASN A 301 0.65 -23.11 11.27
C ASN A 301 1.58 -21.91 11.15
N ALA A 302 2.56 -21.80 12.04
CA ALA A 302 3.58 -20.77 11.98
C ALA A 302 4.96 -21.36 12.26
N TYR A 303 5.97 -20.69 11.73
CA TYR A 303 7.37 -21.04 11.87
C TYR A 303 8.19 -19.77 12.12
N ILE A 304 9.16 -19.88 13.03
CA ILE A 304 10.19 -18.88 13.29
C ILE A 304 11.54 -19.58 13.23
N GLY A 305 12.36 -19.19 12.29
CA GLY A 305 13.72 -19.73 12.14
C GLY A 305 14.64 -19.23 13.25
N LEU A 306 15.31 -20.14 13.91
CA LEU A 306 16.23 -19.88 15.02
C LEU A 306 17.65 -20.28 14.65
N THR A 307 18.63 -19.51 15.12
CA THR A 307 20.03 -19.91 15.09
C THR A 307 20.29 -21.01 16.13
N GLU A 308 21.46 -21.63 16.11
CA GLU A 308 21.89 -22.61 17.14
C GLU A 308 21.74 -22.02 18.56
N ARG A 309 22.10 -20.76 18.75
CA ARG A 309 21.96 -20.07 20.04
C ARG A 309 20.50 -19.82 20.41
N GLY A 310 19.68 -19.42 19.42
CA GLY A 310 18.24 -19.24 19.60
C GLY A 310 17.57 -20.54 20.02
N MET A 311 17.97 -21.65 19.41
CA MET A 311 17.50 -22.99 19.78
C MET A 311 17.85 -23.35 21.22
N GLY A 312 19.11 -23.11 21.66
CA GLY A 312 19.51 -23.37 23.04
C GLY A 312 18.69 -22.62 24.08
N ILE A 313 18.28 -21.37 23.76
CA ILE A 313 17.39 -20.57 24.64
C ILE A 313 15.96 -21.12 24.60
N ALA A 314 15.46 -21.49 23.43
CA ALA A 314 14.13 -22.05 23.29
C ALA A 314 13.97 -23.38 24.03
N GLU A 315 15.00 -24.24 24.01
CA GLU A 315 15.04 -25.53 24.74
C GLU A 315 15.02 -25.36 26.27
N LEU A 316 15.49 -24.23 26.79
CA LEU A 316 15.38 -23.92 28.22
C LEU A 316 13.94 -23.65 28.69
N GLY A 317 12.96 -23.83 27.82
CA GLY A 317 11.53 -23.71 28.14
C GLY A 317 11.03 -22.27 28.25
N ILE A 318 11.87 -21.29 27.95
CA ILE A 318 11.54 -19.86 28.10
C ILE A 318 10.54 -19.40 27.03
N MET A 319 10.49 -20.07 25.87
CA MET A 319 9.45 -19.84 24.86
C MET A 319 8.14 -20.56 25.16
N VAL A 320 8.11 -21.50 26.10
CA VAL A 320 6.97 -22.40 26.33
C VAL A 320 5.89 -21.77 27.20
N ASP A 321 6.19 -20.65 27.87
CA ASP A 321 5.21 -19.93 28.70
C ASP A 321 4.26 -18.99 27.92
N PHE A 322 4.27 -19.08 26.57
CA PHE A 322 3.15 -18.58 25.78
C PHE A 322 1.94 -19.47 26.06
N ASN A 323 1.11 -19.00 26.97
CA ASN A 323 -0.18 -19.62 27.33
C ASN A 323 -1.15 -19.44 26.16
N LEU A 324 -0.84 -20.10 25.05
CA LEU A 324 -1.67 -20.12 23.86
C LEU A 324 -2.88 -20.99 24.20
N GLN A 325 -4.02 -20.36 24.39
CA GLN A 325 -5.29 -21.05 24.70
C GLN A 325 -5.63 -22.14 23.67
N ARG A 326 -4.96 -22.12 22.50
CA ARG A 326 -5.13 -23.08 21.41
C ARG A 326 -3.81 -23.25 20.67
N GLY A 327 -3.45 -24.51 20.41
CA GLY A 327 -2.27 -24.87 19.64
C GLY A 327 -1.10 -25.38 20.47
N GLN A 328 -0.15 -25.91 19.77
CA GLN A 328 1.06 -26.50 20.33
C GLN A 328 2.28 -25.79 19.77
N LEU A 329 3.15 -25.30 20.64
CA LEU A 329 4.46 -24.81 20.30
C LEU A 329 5.46 -25.95 20.46
N THR A 330 6.28 -26.17 19.44
CA THR A 330 7.34 -27.18 19.45
C THR A 330 8.62 -26.61 18.87
N THR A 331 9.77 -27.11 19.30
CA THR A 331 11.08 -26.77 18.75
C THR A 331 11.63 -27.94 17.95
N ALA A 332 12.38 -27.66 16.91
CA ALA A 332 13.14 -28.63 16.13
C ALA A 332 14.48 -28.02 15.74
N ASP A 333 15.35 -28.81 15.09
CA ASP A 333 16.76 -28.47 14.84
C ASP A 333 17.04 -27.10 14.19
N ASP A 334 16.03 -26.41 13.70
CA ASP A 334 16.16 -25.18 12.91
C ASP A 334 15.18 -24.07 13.26
N GLY A 335 14.29 -24.29 14.22
CA GLY A 335 13.33 -23.24 14.58
C GLY A 335 12.25 -23.64 15.56
N ALA A 336 11.35 -22.71 15.82
CA ALA A 336 10.14 -22.90 16.60
C ALA A 336 8.93 -22.99 15.69
N TYR A 337 8.07 -23.95 15.97
CA TYR A 337 6.86 -24.29 15.22
C TYR A 337 5.64 -24.14 16.11
N PHE A 338 4.65 -23.46 15.62
CA PHE A 338 3.35 -23.39 16.24
C PHE A 338 2.30 -24.00 15.32
N SER A 339 1.39 -24.81 15.87
CA SER A 339 0.26 -25.35 15.13
C SER A 339 -0.97 -25.48 16.02
N THR A 340 -2.12 -25.11 15.47
CA THR A 340 -3.43 -25.39 16.08
C THR A 340 -3.94 -26.80 15.78
N ASN A 341 -3.33 -27.47 14.78
CA ASN A 341 -3.68 -28.85 14.40
C ASN A 341 -2.77 -29.84 15.12
N SER A 342 -3.35 -30.69 15.98
CA SER A 342 -2.61 -31.70 16.73
C SER A 342 -1.99 -32.81 15.88
N ALA A 343 -2.47 -33.00 14.64
CA ALA A 343 -1.90 -33.93 13.68
C ALA A 343 -0.63 -33.39 13.01
N TYR A 344 -0.37 -32.09 13.10
CA TYR A 344 0.84 -31.48 12.59
C TYR A 344 2.03 -31.84 13.47
N SER A 345 2.86 -32.72 12.98
CA SER A 345 4.12 -33.09 13.66
C SER A 345 5.27 -32.57 12.83
N ASN A 346 6.21 -31.87 13.49
CA ASN A 346 7.46 -31.41 12.90
C ASN A 346 8.28 -32.50 12.20
N LYS A 347 7.99 -33.81 12.45
CA LYS A 347 8.71 -34.95 11.89
C LYS A 347 8.37 -35.19 10.42
N SER A 348 7.26 -34.70 9.93
CA SER A 348 6.93 -34.78 8.50
C SER A 348 7.53 -33.60 7.73
N LYS A 349 8.84 -33.64 7.48
CA LYS A 349 9.55 -32.72 6.58
C LYS A 349 9.09 -32.81 5.10
N LYS A 350 7.90 -33.31 4.83
CA LYS A 350 7.32 -33.31 3.49
C LYS A 350 6.43 -32.11 3.36
N ASN A 351 6.91 -31.14 2.61
CA ASN A 351 6.09 -30.03 2.18
C ASN A 351 4.96 -30.55 1.28
N ASN A 352 3.74 -30.51 1.77
CA ASN A 352 2.52 -30.76 1.01
C ASN A 352 1.61 -29.53 1.04
N LEU A 353 2.16 -28.35 1.31
CA LEU A 353 1.42 -27.09 1.26
C LEU A 353 1.05 -26.77 -0.19
N ILE A 354 -0.23 -26.67 -0.47
CA ILE A 354 -0.76 -26.30 -1.77
C ILE A 354 -1.09 -24.81 -1.73
N LEU A 355 -0.34 -24.05 -2.51
CA LEU A 355 -0.56 -22.61 -2.62
C LEU A 355 -1.67 -22.32 -3.65
N PRO A 356 -2.49 -21.27 -3.45
CA PRO A 356 -3.42 -20.80 -4.45
C PRO A 356 -2.71 -20.35 -5.73
N ASN A 357 -3.41 -20.41 -6.85
CA ASN A 357 -2.90 -19.96 -8.14
C ASN A 357 -2.47 -18.48 -8.09
N GLY A 358 -1.25 -18.20 -8.53
CA GLY A 358 -0.65 -16.86 -8.51
C GLY A 358 0.15 -16.56 -7.24
N CYS A 359 0.32 -17.55 -6.34
CA CYS A 359 1.14 -17.44 -5.13
C CYS A 359 2.53 -18.09 -5.25
N GLU A 360 3.05 -18.29 -6.46
CA GLU A 360 4.30 -19.00 -6.73
C GLU A 360 5.55 -18.31 -6.17
N LYS A 361 5.42 -17.03 -5.83
CA LYS A 361 6.47 -16.22 -5.17
C LYS A 361 6.39 -16.24 -3.65
N PHE A 362 5.35 -16.84 -3.06
CA PHE A 362 5.20 -16.93 -1.61
C PHE A 362 6.39 -17.66 -0.97
N GLY A 363 6.96 -17.06 0.06
CA GLY A 363 8.16 -17.55 0.72
C GLY A 363 9.48 -17.26 0.00
N LYS A 364 9.46 -16.74 -1.25
CA LYS A 364 10.67 -16.41 -2.03
C LYS A 364 11.10 -14.96 -1.88
N SER A 365 10.16 -14.06 -1.67
CA SER A 365 10.42 -12.63 -1.53
C SER A 365 10.77 -12.26 -0.09
N GLY A 366 11.34 -11.09 0.12
CA GLY A 366 11.63 -10.56 1.45
C GLY A 366 10.37 -10.45 2.31
N ILE A 367 9.27 -9.97 1.74
CA ILE A 367 7.92 -10.08 2.29
C ILE A 367 7.05 -10.74 1.25
N SER A 368 6.24 -11.69 1.65
CA SER A 368 5.19 -12.24 0.81
C SER A 368 3.94 -12.52 1.64
N ALA A 369 2.79 -12.20 1.09
CA ALA A 369 1.51 -12.50 1.72
C ALA A 369 0.47 -12.82 0.66
N PHE A 370 -0.51 -13.60 1.03
CA PHE A 370 -1.69 -13.83 0.20
C PHE A 370 -2.92 -14.08 1.06
N ILE A 371 -4.07 -13.80 0.49
CA ILE A 371 -5.38 -14.21 1.00
C ILE A 371 -6.24 -14.64 -0.18
N ASN A 372 -6.86 -15.80 -0.05
CA ASN A 372 -7.86 -16.32 -0.99
C ASN A 372 -9.24 -16.31 -0.32
N PHE A 373 -10.16 -15.53 -0.89
CA PHE A 373 -11.52 -15.35 -0.36
C PHE A 373 -12.53 -16.37 -0.88
N GLU A 374 -12.12 -17.31 -1.74
CA GLU A 374 -13.04 -18.22 -2.44
C GLU A 374 -13.95 -19.02 -1.49
N ASP A 375 -13.39 -19.43 -0.33
CA ASP A 375 -14.11 -20.22 0.68
C ASP A 375 -14.14 -19.53 2.07
N ILE A 376 -13.87 -18.24 2.12
CA ILE A 376 -13.92 -17.47 3.36
C ILE A 376 -15.32 -16.85 3.48
N ASP A 377 -16.03 -17.16 4.55
CA ASP A 377 -17.24 -16.42 4.88
C ASP A 377 -16.85 -15.02 5.37
N ILE A 378 -17.17 -14.03 4.55
CA ILE A 378 -16.83 -12.63 4.80
C ILE A 378 -17.44 -12.13 6.11
N ASN A 379 -18.57 -12.70 6.52
CA ASN A 379 -19.24 -12.33 7.76
C ASN A 379 -18.50 -12.81 9.03
N GLU A 380 -17.54 -13.73 8.88
CA GLU A 380 -16.67 -14.18 9.97
C GLU A 380 -15.53 -13.20 10.26
N PHE A 381 -15.28 -12.22 9.38
CA PHE A 381 -14.23 -11.22 9.54
C PHE A 381 -14.85 -9.84 9.77
N ASP A 382 -14.60 -9.28 10.96
CA ASP A 382 -14.92 -7.89 11.27
C ASP A 382 -13.92 -6.97 10.55
N PHE A 383 -14.10 -6.77 9.24
CA PHE A 383 -13.29 -5.85 8.46
C PHE A 383 -13.70 -4.40 8.77
N GLN A 384 -13.03 -3.78 9.72
CA GLN A 384 -13.23 -2.37 10.06
C GLN A 384 -12.71 -1.39 9.00
N ILE A 385 -12.41 -1.86 7.79
CA ILE A 385 -12.00 -0.99 6.69
C ILE A 385 -13.27 -0.47 6.02
N ALA A 386 -13.49 0.83 6.08
CA ALA A 386 -14.60 1.48 5.39
C ALA A 386 -14.63 1.09 3.91
N GLY A 387 -15.72 0.47 3.46
CA GLY A 387 -15.84 -0.05 2.09
C GLY A 387 -15.21 -1.44 1.85
N GLY A 388 -14.57 -2.06 2.84
CA GLY A 388 -13.96 -3.38 2.71
C GLY A 388 -14.95 -4.47 2.29
N GLU A 389 -16.15 -4.48 2.86
CA GLU A 389 -17.22 -5.41 2.47
C GLU A 389 -17.59 -5.30 0.99
N ARG A 390 -17.54 -4.10 0.42
CA ARG A 390 -17.83 -3.85 -0.99
C ARG A 390 -16.76 -4.45 -1.89
N LEU A 391 -15.50 -4.23 -1.53
CA LEU A 391 -14.36 -4.78 -2.27
C LEU A 391 -14.40 -6.31 -2.29
N LEU A 392 -14.77 -6.94 -1.18
CA LEU A 392 -14.86 -8.40 -1.05
C LEU A 392 -15.98 -9.03 -1.89
N LYS A 393 -16.96 -8.25 -2.36
CA LYS A 393 -17.96 -8.74 -3.33
C LYS A 393 -17.35 -9.05 -4.69
N ILE A 394 -16.31 -8.32 -5.10
CA ILE A 394 -15.68 -8.44 -6.42
C ILE A 394 -14.31 -9.12 -6.37
N VAL A 395 -13.57 -9.03 -5.27
CA VAL A 395 -12.22 -9.60 -5.15
C VAL A 395 -12.28 -11.07 -4.74
N ASN A 396 -11.52 -11.90 -5.44
CA ASN A 396 -11.33 -13.32 -5.18
C ASN A 396 -10.08 -13.59 -4.34
N SER A 397 -8.98 -12.89 -4.65
CA SER A 397 -7.73 -13.05 -3.91
C SER A 397 -6.87 -11.80 -3.96
N ILE A 398 -6.00 -11.66 -2.96
CA ILE A 398 -4.96 -10.64 -2.90
C ILE A 398 -3.63 -11.34 -2.68
N THR A 399 -2.61 -10.97 -3.46
CA THR A 399 -1.23 -11.39 -3.26
C THR A 399 -0.32 -10.18 -3.14
N LEU A 400 0.69 -10.26 -2.27
CA LEU A 400 1.69 -9.23 -2.04
C LEU A 400 3.08 -9.85 -2.06
N TYR A 401 4.00 -9.23 -2.77
CA TYR A 401 5.42 -9.56 -2.79
C TYR A 401 6.23 -8.27 -2.70
N TYR A 402 7.25 -8.24 -1.84
CA TYR A 402 8.11 -7.09 -1.67
C TYR A 402 9.55 -7.51 -1.41
N ASN A 403 10.49 -6.82 -2.05
CA ASN A 403 11.94 -6.95 -1.91
C ASN A 403 12.57 -5.57 -1.76
N ASN A 404 13.89 -5.52 -1.65
CA ASN A 404 14.61 -4.25 -1.56
C ASN A 404 14.40 -3.34 -2.79
N GLU A 405 14.19 -3.91 -3.97
CA GLU A 405 14.01 -3.17 -5.22
C GLU A 405 12.58 -2.64 -5.41
N GLY A 406 11.62 -3.16 -4.66
CA GLY A 406 10.21 -2.81 -4.76
C GLY A 406 9.29 -4.01 -4.54
N GLY A 407 8.05 -3.87 -4.96
CA GLY A 407 7.06 -4.90 -4.71
C GLY A 407 5.92 -4.93 -5.73
N ARG A 408 5.05 -5.91 -5.53
CA ARG A 408 3.85 -6.07 -6.35
C ARG A 408 2.69 -6.54 -5.48
N ILE A 409 1.55 -5.88 -5.64
CA ILE A 409 0.25 -6.35 -5.12
C ILE A 409 -0.62 -6.70 -6.32
N VAL A 410 -1.29 -7.84 -6.25
CA VAL A 410 -2.26 -8.26 -7.26
C VAL A 410 -3.58 -8.55 -6.57
N LEU A 411 -4.63 -7.82 -6.96
CA LEU A 411 -6.00 -8.12 -6.57
C LEU A 411 -6.66 -8.83 -7.75
N LYS A 412 -7.06 -10.07 -7.58
CA LYS A 412 -7.81 -10.83 -8.60
C LYS A 412 -9.30 -10.70 -8.33
N ALA A 413 -10.05 -10.38 -9.38
CA ALA A 413 -11.50 -10.33 -9.31
C ALA A 413 -12.12 -11.73 -9.44
N LYS A 414 -13.32 -11.91 -8.89
CA LYS A 414 -14.14 -13.12 -9.05
C LYS A 414 -14.55 -13.31 -10.51
N ASN A 415 -14.88 -12.23 -11.21
CA ASN A 415 -15.09 -12.24 -12.64
C ASN A 415 -13.78 -11.90 -13.37
N GLY A 416 -13.09 -12.93 -13.85
CA GLY A 416 -11.81 -12.81 -14.54
C GLY A 416 -11.90 -12.33 -16.00
N LYS A 417 -13.12 -12.06 -16.52
CA LYS A 417 -13.34 -11.68 -17.93
C LYS A 417 -13.64 -10.19 -18.12
N GLU A 418 -13.92 -9.48 -17.05
CA GLU A 418 -14.23 -8.05 -17.07
C GLU A 418 -13.12 -7.26 -16.40
N ASN A 419 -12.90 -6.03 -16.86
CA ASN A 419 -11.95 -5.13 -16.22
C ASN A 419 -12.36 -4.84 -14.77
N ILE A 420 -11.42 -4.92 -13.84
CA ILE A 420 -11.74 -4.79 -12.40
C ILE A 420 -12.26 -3.38 -12.05
N LEU A 421 -11.83 -2.34 -12.77
CA LEU A 421 -12.36 -1.00 -12.59
C LEU A 421 -13.83 -0.92 -13.01
N GLU A 422 -14.18 -1.58 -14.13
CA GLU A 422 -15.57 -1.67 -14.60
C GLU A 422 -16.46 -2.35 -13.56
N GLN A 423 -16.01 -3.47 -12.99
CA GLN A 423 -16.71 -4.19 -11.92
C GLN A 423 -16.90 -3.32 -10.67
N THR A 424 -15.87 -2.55 -10.31
CA THR A 424 -15.91 -1.65 -9.14
C THR A 424 -16.90 -0.52 -9.35
N VAL A 425 -16.84 0.14 -10.50
CA VAL A 425 -17.76 1.25 -10.84
C VAL A 425 -19.21 0.74 -10.91
N ASP A 426 -19.44 -0.41 -11.54
CA ASP A 426 -20.78 -1.01 -11.64
C ASP A 426 -21.36 -1.34 -10.24
N LEU A 427 -20.53 -1.87 -9.35
CA LEU A 427 -20.94 -2.13 -7.96
C LEU A 427 -21.36 -0.84 -7.25
N VAL A 428 -20.54 0.21 -7.32
CA VAL A 428 -20.81 1.51 -6.68
C VAL A 428 -22.09 2.14 -7.24
N LEU A 429 -22.26 2.10 -8.56
CA LEU A 429 -23.46 2.66 -9.21
C LEU A 429 -24.73 1.90 -8.83
N LYS A 430 -24.69 0.58 -8.74
CA LYS A 430 -25.82 -0.25 -8.29
C LYS A 430 -26.22 0.05 -6.84
N GLU A 431 -25.24 0.21 -5.95
CA GLU A 431 -25.51 0.58 -4.56
C GLU A 431 -26.12 1.98 -4.46
N PHE A 432 -25.57 2.95 -5.20
CA PHE A 432 -26.11 4.31 -5.25
C PHE A 432 -27.54 4.34 -5.79
N ALA A 433 -27.85 3.56 -6.83
CA ALA A 433 -29.19 3.41 -7.35
C ALA A 433 -30.17 2.83 -6.32
N ASN A 434 -29.73 1.84 -5.54
CA ASN A 434 -30.53 1.25 -4.45
C ASN A 434 -30.80 2.27 -3.33
N GLU A 435 -29.79 3.07 -2.96
CA GLU A 435 -29.98 4.15 -1.98
C GLU A 435 -30.97 5.20 -2.47
N LEU A 436 -30.85 5.65 -3.72
CA LEU A 436 -31.81 6.60 -4.33
C LEU A 436 -33.24 6.05 -4.36
N ASN A 437 -33.41 4.77 -4.65
CA ASN A 437 -34.73 4.12 -4.65
C ASN A 437 -35.30 3.91 -3.24
N SER A 438 -34.45 3.86 -2.21
CA SER A 438 -34.88 3.73 -0.82
C SER A 438 -35.33 5.06 -0.20
N ILE A 439 -34.92 6.19 -0.78
CA ILE A 439 -35.41 7.52 -0.41
C ILE A 439 -36.79 7.68 -1.07
N THR A 440 -37.80 7.11 -0.41
CA THR A 440 -39.20 7.34 -0.80
C THR A 440 -39.50 8.81 -0.52
N ILE A 441 -39.75 9.59 -1.60
CA ILE A 441 -40.26 10.95 -1.53
C ILE A 441 -41.74 10.94 -1.09
#